data_9e91c309c487c1dfb7ea43bb44970354
#
_entry.id   9e91c309c487c1dfb7ea43bb44970354
#
_cell.length_a   1.000
_cell.length_b   1.000
_cell.length_c   1.000
_cell.angle_alpha   90.00
_cell.angle_beta   90.00
_cell.angle_gamma   90.00
#
_symmetry.space_group_name_H-M   'P 1'
#
loop_
_entity.id
_entity.type
_entity.pdbx_description
1 polymer ?
#
loop_
_entity_poly.entity_id
_entity_poly.type
_entity_poly.pdbx_seq_one_letter_code
_entity_poly.pdbx_strand_id
1 'polypeptide(L)'
;MRILEEALTFDDVLLVPAYSEVLPREADLSTQLTRRIRLNIPLLSAAMDTVTEARLAITIAQEGGIGIVHKNMSIDAQATEVGRVKKYESGVIKDPITVSPDMTIRQVLELTRSRGISGVPVVVGKKAVGIVTHRDLRFEEKLDAPVSSVMTPKERLITVRENAPKHEVLGLLHKHRIEKVLVVNGDHELAGMITVKDFQKATEFPRACKDEGGRLRVGAAVGTGADTLDRVAALREAGVDVVVVDTAHGHHVNILDTVRRVKARWSDLQVIAGNIATADAARALADAGADSVKVGIGPGSICTTRIVAGVGVPQISAVSMVADALAKTDIPLISDGGIRFSGDIAKAIAAGAHCVMIGSLFAGTLESPGEVELYQGASYKSYRGMGSLGAMAERHGSADRYFQDGASELEKLVPEGVEGRVPYKGTVVQIIQQLAGGLRAAMGYTGSRNITDLRTRPTFVRITNAGVRESHVHDVSITKEAPNYRVS
;
A
#
# COMPACT_ATOMS: atom_id res chain seq x y z
N MET A 1 -7.77 38.87 17.50
CA MET A 1 -7.20 37.65 16.82
C MET A 1 -7.23 36.51 17.82
N ARG A 2 -7.64 35.29 17.39
CA ARG A 2 -7.64 34.11 18.24
C ARG A 2 -6.48 33.21 17.78
N ILE A 3 -5.50 32.99 18.66
CA ILE A 3 -4.37 32.08 18.42
C ILE A 3 -4.59 30.85 19.32
N LEU A 4 -4.63 29.64 18.74
CA LEU A 4 -4.82 28.40 19.50
C LEU A 4 -3.53 28.06 20.24
N GLU A 5 -2.44 27.92 19.49
CA GLU A 5 -1.12 27.57 20.01
C GLU A 5 -0.02 27.91 18.98
N GLU A 6 1.23 27.78 19.39
CA GLU A 6 2.37 27.76 18.49
C GLU A 6 2.56 26.30 18.00
N ALA A 7 2.35 26.05 16.71
CA ALA A 7 2.36 24.71 16.15
C ALA A 7 3.74 24.32 15.57
N LEU A 8 4.12 23.07 15.74
CA LEU A 8 5.45 22.52 15.44
C LEU A 8 5.41 21.51 14.27
N THR A 9 6.46 21.54 13.44
CA THR A 9 6.70 20.54 12.42
C THR A 9 7.95 19.68 12.73
N PHE A 10 8.35 18.79 11.82
CA PHE A 10 9.46 17.87 12.04
C PHE A 10 10.79 18.57 12.36
N ASP A 11 11.05 19.71 11.73
CA ASP A 11 12.31 20.44 11.93
C ASP A 11 12.35 21.25 13.24
N ASP A 12 11.21 21.44 13.90
CA ASP A 12 11.15 22.20 15.15
C ASP A 12 11.52 21.36 16.39
N VAL A 13 11.61 20.04 16.25
CA VAL A 13 11.77 19.14 17.38
C VAL A 13 12.81 18.05 17.15
N LEU A 14 13.40 17.55 18.23
CA LEU A 14 14.20 16.31 18.27
C LEU A 14 13.68 15.42 19.41
N LEU A 15 13.84 14.10 19.26
CA LEU A 15 13.62 13.15 20.34
C LEU A 15 14.80 13.17 21.31
N VAL A 16 14.51 13.20 22.59
CA VAL A 16 15.53 13.14 23.64
C VAL A 16 16.02 11.70 23.80
N PRO A 17 17.33 11.42 23.74
CA PRO A 17 17.84 10.09 24.05
C PRO A 17 17.50 9.66 25.47
N ALA A 18 17.21 8.37 25.66
CA ALA A 18 16.88 7.81 26.96
C ALA A 18 17.72 6.55 27.25
N TYR A 19 17.69 6.10 28.50
CA TYR A 19 18.28 4.81 28.86
C TYR A 19 17.64 3.69 28.02
N SER A 20 18.48 2.84 27.45
CA SER A 20 18.04 1.81 26.53
C SER A 20 18.73 0.47 26.78
N GLU A 21 17.95 -0.58 26.78
CA GLU A 21 18.38 -1.99 26.72
C GLU A 21 17.99 -2.64 25.38
N VAL A 22 17.58 -1.82 24.40
CA VAL A 22 17.05 -2.27 23.10
C VAL A 22 18.11 -2.09 22.03
N LEU A 23 18.54 -3.18 21.42
CA LEU A 23 19.33 -3.11 20.19
C LEU A 23 18.43 -2.84 18.99
N PRO A 24 18.85 -2.02 18.02
CA PRO A 24 18.03 -1.68 16.84
C PRO A 24 17.45 -2.91 16.11
N ARG A 25 18.21 -4.02 16.03
CA ARG A 25 17.78 -5.28 15.39
C ARG A 25 16.62 -5.99 16.12
N GLU A 26 16.44 -5.70 17.41
CA GLU A 26 15.44 -6.33 18.28
C GLU A 26 14.12 -5.56 18.33
N ALA A 27 14.11 -4.32 17.81
CA ALA A 27 12.94 -3.47 17.81
C ALA A 27 11.84 -4.03 16.88
N ASP A 28 10.63 -4.21 17.42
CA ASP A 28 9.44 -4.63 16.66
C ASP A 28 8.77 -3.42 16.02
N LEU A 29 8.73 -3.40 14.69
CA LEU A 29 8.10 -2.35 13.89
C LEU A 29 6.63 -2.59 13.61
N SER A 30 6.06 -3.70 14.05
CA SER A 30 4.66 -4.02 13.80
C SER A 30 3.71 -3.04 14.49
N THR A 31 2.61 -2.69 13.81
CA THR A 31 1.69 -1.64 14.26
C THR A 31 0.26 -1.89 13.78
N GLN A 32 -0.72 -1.17 14.36
CA GLN A 32 -2.11 -1.16 13.88
C GLN A 32 -2.28 -0.11 12.77
N LEU A 33 -2.87 -0.54 11.65
CA LEU A 33 -3.33 0.34 10.58
C LEU A 33 -4.77 0.79 10.80
N THR A 34 -5.63 -0.17 11.13
CA THR A 34 -7.03 0.02 11.47
C THR A 34 -7.36 -0.82 12.70
N ARG A 35 -8.59 -0.78 13.20
CA ARG A 35 -9.03 -1.64 14.31
C ARG A 35 -8.73 -3.13 14.11
N ARG A 36 -8.71 -3.62 12.85
CA ARG A 36 -8.56 -5.06 12.54
C ARG A 36 -7.34 -5.39 11.69
N ILE A 37 -6.70 -4.40 11.05
CA ILE A 37 -5.55 -4.64 10.18
C ILE A 37 -4.28 -4.23 10.90
N ARG A 38 -3.34 -5.17 10.98
CA ARG A 38 -1.98 -4.95 11.47
C ARG A 38 -0.99 -4.97 10.31
N LEU A 39 0.01 -4.11 10.37
CA LEU A 39 1.16 -4.08 9.49
C LEU A 39 2.41 -4.58 10.21
N ASN A 40 3.39 -5.09 9.47
CA ASN A 40 4.67 -5.53 10.01
C ASN A 40 5.74 -4.43 9.99
N ILE A 41 5.51 -3.36 9.24
CA ILE A 41 6.24 -2.08 9.29
C ILE A 41 5.24 -0.91 9.21
N PRO A 42 5.49 0.25 9.83
CA PRO A 42 4.54 1.35 9.90
C PRO A 42 4.50 2.24 8.64
N LEU A 43 4.62 1.64 7.44
CA LEU A 43 4.75 2.38 6.19
C LEU A 43 3.59 2.12 5.24
N LEU A 44 3.01 3.21 4.71
CA LEU A 44 2.03 3.20 3.64
C LEU A 44 2.54 4.00 2.44
N SER A 45 2.22 3.55 1.21
CA SER A 45 2.40 4.40 0.03
C SER A 45 1.15 5.20 -0.29
N ALA A 46 1.34 6.47 -0.67
CA ALA A 46 0.26 7.43 -0.88
C ALA A 46 -0.59 7.09 -2.11
N ALA A 47 -1.89 7.38 -2.01
CA ALA A 47 -2.88 7.19 -3.06
C ALA A 47 -2.77 8.28 -4.14
N MET A 48 -1.65 8.30 -4.87
CA MET A 48 -1.35 9.28 -5.90
C MET A 48 -1.00 8.58 -7.21
N ASP A 49 -1.42 9.15 -8.33
CA ASP A 49 -1.25 8.56 -9.67
C ASP A 49 0.21 8.46 -10.15
N THR A 50 1.12 9.16 -9.48
CA THR A 50 2.57 9.06 -9.67
C THR A 50 3.27 8.25 -8.58
N VAL A 51 2.52 7.58 -7.68
CA VAL A 51 3.08 6.84 -6.54
C VAL A 51 2.63 5.38 -6.52
N THR A 52 1.32 5.10 -6.40
CA THR A 52 0.85 3.76 -6.05
C THR A 52 -0.12 3.16 -7.05
N GLU A 53 0.37 2.19 -7.80
CA GLU A 53 -0.40 1.17 -8.51
C GLU A 53 0.03 -0.23 -8.03
N ALA A 54 -0.46 -1.30 -8.68
CA ALA A 54 -0.23 -2.67 -8.23
C ALA A 54 1.26 -3.01 -7.99
N ARG A 55 2.17 -2.53 -8.85
CA ARG A 55 3.60 -2.85 -8.75
C ARG A 55 4.21 -2.37 -7.43
N LEU A 56 4.00 -1.11 -7.06
CA LEU A 56 4.46 -0.59 -5.77
C LEU A 56 3.68 -1.21 -4.60
N ALA A 57 2.35 -1.39 -4.74
CA ALA A 57 1.53 -1.98 -3.70
C ALA A 57 1.95 -3.42 -3.36
N ILE A 58 2.35 -4.21 -4.36
CA ILE A 58 2.91 -5.55 -4.16
C ILE A 58 4.20 -5.47 -3.35
N THR A 59 5.15 -4.66 -3.80
CA THR A 59 6.49 -4.62 -3.18
C THR A 59 6.44 -4.10 -1.75
N ILE A 60 5.66 -3.05 -1.47
CA ILE A 60 5.53 -2.54 -0.09
C ILE A 60 4.81 -3.55 0.83
N ALA A 61 3.84 -4.32 0.31
CA ALA A 61 3.19 -5.37 1.08
C ALA A 61 4.14 -6.54 1.37
N GLN A 62 5.02 -6.92 0.43
CA GLN A 62 6.08 -7.91 0.64
C GLN A 62 7.07 -7.49 1.73
N GLU A 63 7.38 -6.21 1.82
CA GLU A 63 8.24 -5.65 2.88
C GLU A 63 7.52 -5.47 4.22
N GLY A 64 6.20 -5.69 4.28
CA GLY A 64 5.40 -5.66 5.51
C GLY A 64 4.55 -4.42 5.73
N GLY A 65 4.54 -3.48 4.79
CA GLY A 65 3.67 -2.31 4.75
C GLY A 65 2.39 -2.54 3.93
N ILE A 66 1.79 -1.46 3.41
CA ILE A 66 0.62 -1.53 2.55
C ILE A 66 0.60 -0.41 1.51
N GLY A 67 0.24 -0.71 0.26
CA GLY A 67 0.01 0.28 -0.78
C GLY A 67 -1.46 0.68 -0.86
N ILE A 68 -1.70 1.98 -1.07
CA ILE A 68 -3.04 2.50 -1.31
C ILE A 68 -3.16 2.90 -2.78
N VAL A 69 -3.89 2.11 -3.57
CA VAL A 69 -4.08 2.35 -5.00
C VAL A 69 -4.93 3.61 -5.20
N HIS A 70 -4.45 4.52 -6.06
CA HIS A 70 -5.14 5.78 -6.33
C HIS A 70 -6.45 5.59 -7.12
N LYS A 71 -7.33 6.62 -7.07
CA LYS A 71 -8.63 6.60 -7.75
C LYS A 71 -8.68 7.32 -9.11
N ASN A 72 -7.58 7.93 -9.57
CA ASN A 72 -7.50 8.63 -10.85
C ASN A 72 -7.52 7.67 -12.04
N MET A 73 -8.50 6.80 -12.07
CA MET A 73 -8.75 5.80 -13.11
C MET A 73 -10.21 5.32 -13.02
N SER A 74 -10.66 4.60 -14.03
CA SER A 74 -12.00 4.01 -14.00
C SER A 74 -12.16 3.02 -12.85
N ILE A 75 -13.39 2.74 -12.45
CA ILE A 75 -13.72 1.74 -11.40
C ILE A 75 -13.09 0.39 -11.74
N ASP A 76 -13.26 -0.08 -12.97
CA ASP A 76 -12.74 -1.38 -13.43
C ASP A 76 -11.21 -1.43 -13.44
N ALA A 77 -10.56 -0.33 -13.83
CA ALA A 77 -9.09 -0.24 -13.82
C ALA A 77 -8.56 -0.33 -12.39
N GLN A 78 -9.15 0.40 -11.43
CA GLN A 78 -8.74 0.36 -10.03
C GLN A 78 -8.98 -1.02 -9.41
N ALA A 79 -10.13 -1.63 -9.68
CA ALA A 79 -10.42 -2.99 -9.24
C ALA A 79 -9.43 -4.01 -9.84
N THR A 80 -9.00 -3.81 -11.10
CA THR A 80 -7.97 -4.62 -11.75
C THR A 80 -6.62 -4.49 -11.04
N GLU A 81 -6.20 -3.27 -10.70
CA GLU A 81 -4.95 -3.04 -9.94
C GLU A 81 -4.99 -3.74 -8.57
N VAL A 82 -6.10 -3.60 -7.81
CA VAL A 82 -6.30 -4.32 -6.54
C VAL A 82 -6.24 -5.83 -6.76
N GLY A 83 -6.94 -6.35 -7.77
CA GLY A 83 -6.95 -7.77 -8.11
C GLY A 83 -5.56 -8.32 -8.47
N ARG A 84 -4.70 -7.52 -9.12
CA ARG A 84 -3.29 -7.88 -9.40
C ARG A 84 -2.51 -8.11 -8.11
N VAL A 85 -2.67 -7.24 -7.11
CA VAL A 85 -2.01 -7.40 -5.80
C VAL A 85 -2.50 -8.67 -5.11
N LYS A 86 -3.82 -8.87 -5.05
CA LYS A 86 -4.41 -10.04 -4.38
C LYS A 86 -4.04 -11.37 -5.03
N LYS A 87 -3.82 -11.38 -6.34
CA LYS A 87 -3.42 -12.59 -7.09
C LYS A 87 -1.92 -12.85 -7.07
N TYR A 88 -1.09 -11.88 -6.67
CA TYR A 88 0.36 -11.97 -6.80
C TYR A 88 0.99 -13.05 -5.90
N GLU A 89 0.48 -13.21 -4.69
CA GLU A 89 0.88 -14.24 -3.72
C GLU A 89 -0.34 -14.93 -3.12
N SER A 90 -1.11 -15.63 -3.93
CA SER A 90 -2.16 -16.49 -3.41
C SER A 90 -1.54 -17.86 -3.12
N GLY A 91 -1.38 -18.20 -1.84
CA GLY A 91 -0.83 -19.52 -1.44
C GLY A 91 -1.65 -20.68 -1.99
N VAL A 92 -2.93 -20.49 -2.24
CA VAL A 92 -3.83 -21.34 -3.03
C VAL A 92 -4.50 -20.44 -4.06
N ILE A 93 -4.30 -20.70 -5.34
CA ILE A 93 -5.06 -20.07 -6.40
C ILE A 93 -6.47 -20.65 -6.32
N LYS A 94 -7.39 -19.94 -5.64
CA LYS A 94 -8.82 -20.26 -5.66
C LYS A 94 -9.37 -19.90 -7.04
N ASP A 95 -10.19 -20.76 -7.63
CA ASP A 95 -10.73 -20.59 -8.99
C ASP A 95 -9.63 -20.40 -10.07
N PRO A 96 -8.73 -21.37 -10.25
CA PRO A 96 -7.73 -21.31 -11.31
C PRO A 96 -8.43 -21.31 -12.68
N ILE A 97 -7.81 -20.63 -13.66
CA ILE A 97 -8.27 -20.72 -15.05
C ILE A 97 -8.19 -22.21 -15.47
N THR A 98 -9.28 -22.74 -16.01
CA THR A 98 -9.41 -24.13 -16.42
C THR A 98 -9.69 -24.24 -17.92
N VAL A 99 -9.41 -25.41 -18.47
CA VAL A 99 -9.73 -25.76 -19.85
C VAL A 99 -10.49 -27.11 -19.92
N SER A 100 -11.26 -27.32 -20.98
CA SER A 100 -11.90 -28.62 -21.23
C SER A 100 -10.92 -29.57 -21.93
N PRO A 101 -11.09 -30.92 -21.79
CA PRO A 101 -10.24 -31.89 -22.48
C PRO A 101 -10.22 -31.78 -24.00
N ASP A 102 -11.30 -31.26 -24.57
CA ASP A 102 -11.50 -31.13 -26.02
C ASP A 102 -10.91 -29.84 -26.62
N MET A 103 -10.49 -28.91 -25.79
CA MET A 103 -9.86 -27.66 -26.24
C MET A 103 -8.55 -27.99 -26.97
N THR A 104 -8.30 -27.33 -28.12
CA THR A 104 -7.09 -27.58 -28.88
C THR A 104 -5.85 -27.04 -28.18
N ILE A 105 -4.71 -27.69 -28.43
CA ILE A 105 -3.40 -27.26 -27.88
C ILE A 105 -3.11 -25.81 -28.27
N ARG A 106 -3.46 -25.39 -29.50
CA ARG A 106 -3.33 -24.00 -29.98
C ARG A 106 -4.08 -23.04 -29.07
N GLN A 107 -5.36 -23.31 -28.79
CA GLN A 107 -6.19 -22.46 -27.91
C GLN A 107 -5.64 -22.39 -26.49
N VAL A 108 -5.13 -23.51 -25.97
CA VAL A 108 -4.50 -23.53 -24.63
C VAL A 108 -3.22 -22.73 -24.61
N LEU A 109 -2.39 -22.78 -25.67
CA LEU A 109 -1.17 -21.97 -25.80
C LEU A 109 -1.48 -20.46 -25.85
N GLU A 110 -2.51 -20.05 -26.61
CA GLU A 110 -2.96 -18.67 -26.68
C GLU A 110 -3.47 -18.19 -25.32
N LEU A 111 -4.29 -18.99 -24.63
CA LEU A 111 -4.80 -18.70 -23.30
C LEU A 111 -3.65 -18.54 -22.29
N THR A 112 -2.70 -19.48 -22.27
CA THR A 112 -1.58 -19.43 -21.32
C THR A 112 -0.66 -18.24 -21.58
N ARG A 113 -0.40 -17.90 -22.84
CA ARG A 113 0.40 -16.73 -23.23
C ARG A 113 -0.30 -15.41 -22.87
N SER A 114 -1.57 -15.27 -23.23
CA SER A 114 -2.35 -14.04 -22.96
C SER A 114 -2.53 -13.76 -21.46
N ARG A 115 -2.55 -14.82 -20.64
CA ARG A 115 -2.73 -14.74 -19.18
C ARG A 115 -1.42 -14.83 -18.38
N GLY A 116 -0.28 -15.09 -19.04
CA GLY A 116 1.02 -15.21 -18.39
C GLY A 116 1.09 -16.40 -17.41
N ILE A 117 0.39 -17.53 -17.69
CA ILE A 117 0.32 -18.69 -16.81
C ILE A 117 1.05 -19.88 -17.43
N SER A 118 1.73 -20.68 -16.59
CA SER A 118 2.59 -21.79 -17.04
C SER A 118 1.95 -23.17 -16.90
N GLY A 119 0.66 -23.24 -16.59
CA GLY A 119 -0.09 -24.50 -16.52
C GLY A 119 -1.51 -24.27 -16.04
N VAL A 120 -2.42 -25.08 -16.58
CA VAL A 120 -3.86 -24.98 -16.35
C VAL A 120 -4.45 -26.34 -16.00
N PRO A 121 -5.36 -26.42 -15.02
CA PRO A 121 -6.14 -27.61 -14.75
C PRO A 121 -7.08 -27.90 -15.92
N VAL A 122 -7.23 -29.18 -16.22
CA VAL A 122 -8.22 -29.68 -17.20
C VAL A 122 -9.39 -30.24 -16.43
N VAL A 123 -10.61 -29.77 -16.76
CA VAL A 123 -11.83 -30.13 -16.01
C VAL A 123 -12.95 -30.59 -16.92
N VAL A 124 -13.80 -31.47 -16.40
CA VAL A 124 -15.12 -31.81 -16.98
C VAL A 124 -16.17 -31.39 -15.95
N GLY A 125 -16.92 -30.33 -16.29
CA GLY A 125 -17.74 -29.65 -15.30
C GLY A 125 -16.87 -29.03 -14.22
N LYS A 126 -17.00 -29.48 -12.96
CA LYS A 126 -16.15 -29.06 -11.84
C LYS A 126 -15.05 -30.06 -11.49
N LYS A 127 -15.09 -31.28 -12.05
CA LYS A 127 -14.15 -32.35 -11.70
C LYS A 127 -12.82 -32.20 -12.41
N ALA A 128 -11.71 -32.25 -11.65
CA ALA A 128 -10.38 -32.26 -12.21
C ALA A 128 -10.08 -33.59 -12.89
N VAL A 129 -9.82 -33.57 -14.20
CA VAL A 129 -9.52 -34.75 -15.01
C VAL A 129 -8.07 -34.75 -15.51
N GLY A 130 -7.34 -33.67 -15.36
CA GLY A 130 -5.95 -33.55 -15.75
C GLY A 130 -5.35 -32.20 -15.40
N ILE A 131 -4.08 -32.06 -15.74
CA ILE A 131 -3.36 -30.81 -15.76
C ILE A 131 -2.47 -30.76 -17.00
N VAL A 132 -2.40 -29.59 -17.66
CA VAL A 132 -1.46 -29.35 -18.74
C VAL A 132 -0.55 -28.18 -18.36
N THR A 133 0.73 -28.35 -18.59
CA THR A 133 1.75 -27.36 -18.27
C THR A 133 2.55 -26.95 -19.50
N HIS A 134 3.29 -25.86 -19.39
CA HIS A 134 4.17 -25.40 -20.46
C HIS A 134 5.19 -26.49 -20.89
N ARG A 135 5.55 -27.39 -19.97
CA ARG A 135 6.44 -28.55 -20.28
C ARG A 135 5.80 -29.51 -21.26
N ASP A 136 4.51 -29.79 -21.09
CA ASP A 136 3.73 -30.71 -21.93
C ASP A 136 3.46 -30.14 -23.33
N LEU A 137 3.40 -28.80 -23.43
CA LEU A 137 3.09 -28.09 -24.69
C LEU A 137 4.33 -27.66 -25.49
N ARG A 138 5.51 -27.65 -24.87
CA ARG A 138 6.72 -26.97 -25.39
C ARG A 138 7.20 -27.48 -26.74
N PHE A 139 7.06 -28.78 -26.99
CA PHE A 139 7.57 -29.46 -28.18
C PHE A 139 6.45 -30.09 -29.00
N GLU A 140 5.18 -29.74 -28.72
CA GLU A 140 4.06 -30.34 -29.43
C GLU A 140 3.85 -29.64 -30.79
N GLU A 141 3.84 -30.47 -31.84
CA GLU A 141 3.68 -30.00 -33.22
C GLU A 141 2.21 -30.07 -33.70
N LYS A 142 1.40 -30.97 -33.11
CA LYS A 142 0.02 -31.21 -33.49
C LYS A 142 -0.92 -30.21 -32.75
N LEU A 143 -0.81 -28.93 -33.09
CA LEU A 143 -1.51 -27.85 -32.37
C LEU A 143 -3.04 -27.92 -32.43
N ASP A 144 -3.60 -28.63 -33.39
CA ASP A 144 -5.05 -28.78 -33.55
C ASP A 144 -5.59 -30.04 -32.84
N ALA A 145 -4.70 -30.87 -32.25
CA ALA A 145 -5.10 -31.99 -31.41
C ALA A 145 -5.72 -31.48 -30.07
N PRO A 146 -6.62 -32.28 -29.45
CA PRO A 146 -7.20 -31.93 -28.16
C PRO A 146 -6.14 -32.00 -27.05
N VAL A 147 -6.26 -31.13 -26.04
CA VAL A 147 -5.32 -31.07 -24.92
C VAL A 147 -5.27 -32.36 -24.08
N SER A 148 -6.34 -33.15 -24.14
CA SER A 148 -6.39 -34.50 -23.52
C SER A 148 -5.31 -35.45 -24.02
N SER A 149 -4.76 -35.22 -25.23
CA SER A 149 -3.68 -36.09 -25.80
C SER A 149 -2.32 -35.86 -25.15
N VAL A 150 -2.09 -34.68 -24.52
CA VAL A 150 -0.79 -34.28 -23.96
C VAL A 150 -0.83 -33.99 -22.46
N MET A 151 -2.01 -33.82 -21.86
CA MET A 151 -2.17 -33.53 -20.44
C MET A 151 -1.66 -34.66 -19.55
N THR A 152 -1.28 -34.35 -18.31
CA THR A 152 -1.17 -35.36 -17.25
C THR A 152 -2.58 -35.79 -16.85
N PRO A 153 -3.00 -37.05 -17.12
CA PRO A 153 -4.35 -37.51 -16.87
C PRO A 153 -4.60 -37.78 -15.38
N LYS A 154 -5.89 -37.95 -15.01
CA LYS A 154 -6.37 -38.12 -13.65
C LYS A 154 -5.61 -39.16 -12.82
N GLU A 155 -5.26 -40.29 -13.43
CA GLU A 155 -4.60 -41.42 -12.78
C GLU A 155 -3.17 -41.08 -12.30
N ARG A 156 -2.55 -40.06 -12.91
CA ARG A 156 -1.21 -39.55 -12.55
C ARG A 156 -1.25 -38.19 -11.88
N LEU A 157 -2.44 -37.64 -11.66
CA LEU A 157 -2.61 -36.36 -11.01
C LEU A 157 -2.22 -36.43 -9.53
N ILE A 158 -1.34 -35.56 -9.10
CA ILE A 158 -1.07 -35.34 -7.68
C ILE A 158 -2.01 -34.24 -7.19
N THR A 159 -2.84 -34.58 -6.21
CA THR A 159 -3.83 -33.68 -5.63
C THR A 159 -3.68 -33.64 -4.11
N VAL A 160 -4.12 -32.53 -3.51
CA VAL A 160 -4.25 -32.37 -2.07
C VAL A 160 -5.67 -31.95 -1.72
N ARG A 161 -6.07 -32.19 -0.49
CA ARG A 161 -7.36 -31.68 0.01
C ARG A 161 -7.29 -30.19 0.36
N GLU A 162 -8.42 -29.54 0.41
CA GLU A 162 -8.54 -28.22 1.05
C GLU A 162 -7.95 -28.29 2.46
N ASN A 163 -7.17 -27.29 2.86
CA ASN A 163 -6.47 -27.23 4.15
C ASN A 163 -5.34 -28.24 4.37
N ALA A 164 -4.80 -28.88 3.33
CA ALA A 164 -3.60 -29.70 3.47
C ALA A 164 -2.44 -28.90 4.09
N PRO A 165 -1.72 -29.46 5.08
CA PRO A 165 -0.60 -28.78 5.71
C PRO A 165 0.49 -28.40 4.70
N LYS A 166 1.09 -27.23 4.84
CA LYS A 166 2.13 -26.72 3.90
C LYS A 166 3.29 -27.70 3.72
N HIS A 167 3.72 -28.38 4.78
CA HIS A 167 4.82 -29.35 4.71
C HIS A 167 4.48 -30.59 3.87
N GLU A 168 3.22 -31.04 3.89
CA GLU A 168 2.73 -32.15 3.07
C GLU A 168 2.75 -31.76 1.60
N VAL A 169 2.23 -30.58 1.26
CA VAL A 169 2.22 -30.06 -0.11
C VAL A 169 3.63 -29.92 -0.66
N LEU A 170 4.57 -29.36 0.13
CA LEU A 170 5.98 -29.26 -0.23
C LEU A 170 6.62 -30.64 -0.44
N GLY A 171 6.31 -31.59 0.44
CA GLY A 171 6.77 -32.98 0.32
C GLY A 171 6.32 -33.61 -1.00
N LEU A 172 5.07 -33.42 -1.40
CA LEU A 172 4.54 -33.92 -2.67
C LEU A 172 5.18 -33.24 -3.89
N LEU A 173 5.32 -31.91 -3.88
CA LEU A 173 5.97 -31.16 -4.95
C LEU A 173 7.42 -31.64 -5.17
N HIS A 174 8.16 -31.84 -4.08
CA HIS A 174 9.53 -32.32 -4.11
C HIS A 174 9.63 -33.79 -4.57
N LYS A 175 8.83 -34.69 -3.96
CA LYS A 175 8.83 -36.14 -4.24
C LYS A 175 8.53 -36.42 -5.71
N HIS A 176 7.53 -35.73 -6.26
CA HIS A 176 7.08 -35.92 -7.64
C HIS A 176 7.77 -35.00 -8.66
N ARG A 177 8.67 -34.09 -8.22
CA ARG A 177 9.38 -33.10 -9.04
C ARG A 177 8.44 -32.29 -9.91
N ILE A 178 7.29 -31.85 -9.33
CA ILE A 178 6.27 -31.06 -9.98
C ILE A 178 6.25 -29.66 -9.39
N GLU A 179 5.82 -28.69 -10.19
CA GLU A 179 5.74 -27.29 -9.79
C GLU A 179 4.34 -26.89 -9.31
N LYS A 180 3.34 -27.73 -9.54
CA LYS A 180 1.92 -27.43 -9.25
C LYS A 180 1.20 -28.66 -8.72
N VAL A 181 0.32 -28.43 -7.73
CA VAL A 181 -0.56 -29.44 -7.16
C VAL A 181 -1.98 -28.89 -7.20
N LEU A 182 -2.93 -29.71 -7.65
CA LEU A 182 -4.34 -29.34 -7.62
C LEU A 182 -4.93 -29.58 -6.23
N VAL A 183 -5.73 -28.62 -5.78
CA VAL A 183 -6.53 -28.74 -4.55
C VAL A 183 -7.92 -29.19 -4.94
N VAL A 184 -8.38 -30.28 -4.33
CA VAL A 184 -9.71 -30.87 -4.61
C VAL A 184 -10.51 -31.06 -3.33
N ASN A 185 -11.83 -30.98 -3.45
CA ASN A 185 -12.77 -31.31 -2.38
C ASN A 185 -13.00 -32.82 -2.25
N GLY A 186 -13.91 -33.25 -1.37
CA GLY A 186 -14.26 -34.65 -1.15
C GLY A 186 -14.82 -35.36 -2.39
N ASP A 187 -15.47 -34.65 -3.29
CA ASP A 187 -16.07 -35.15 -4.54
C ASP A 187 -15.11 -35.07 -5.75
N HIS A 188 -13.83 -34.75 -5.48
CA HIS A 188 -12.79 -34.58 -6.50
C HIS A 188 -13.07 -33.39 -7.45
N GLU A 189 -13.84 -32.42 -7.00
CA GLU A 189 -14.00 -31.17 -7.71
C GLU A 189 -12.82 -30.24 -7.43
N LEU A 190 -12.44 -29.47 -8.45
CA LEU A 190 -11.32 -28.52 -8.35
C LEU A 190 -11.70 -27.36 -7.43
N ALA A 191 -10.99 -27.23 -6.32
CA ALA A 191 -11.15 -26.14 -5.35
C ALA A 191 -10.00 -25.11 -5.45
N GLY A 192 -8.89 -25.47 -6.13
CA GLY A 192 -7.77 -24.57 -6.30
C GLY A 192 -6.52 -25.23 -6.86
N MET A 193 -5.43 -24.46 -6.89
CA MET A 193 -4.10 -24.91 -7.30
C MET A 193 -3.03 -24.25 -6.45
N ILE A 194 -2.00 -24.99 -6.04
CA ILE A 194 -0.83 -24.49 -5.30
C ILE A 194 0.41 -24.65 -6.17
N THR A 195 1.32 -23.68 -6.15
CA THR A 195 2.58 -23.74 -6.92
C THR A 195 3.81 -23.65 -6.03
N VAL A 196 4.94 -24.16 -6.49
CA VAL A 196 6.26 -24.02 -5.82
C VAL A 196 6.62 -22.55 -5.59
N LYS A 197 6.24 -21.66 -6.52
CA LYS A 197 6.50 -20.23 -6.42
C LYS A 197 5.85 -19.61 -5.18
N ASP A 198 4.69 -20.10 -4.76
CA ASP A 198 3.98 -19.60 -3.58
C ASP A 198 4.76 -19.91 -2.29
N PHE A 199 5.44 -21.06 -2.25
CA PHE A 199 6.31 -21.41 -1.11
C PHE A 199 7.64 -20.65 -1.13
N GLN A 200 8.24 -20.47 -2.30
CA GLN A 200 9.49 -19.70 -2.44
C GLN A 200 9.29 -18.26 -1.97
N LYS A 201 8.21 -17.61 -2.43
CA LYS A 201 7.84 -16.24 -2.01
C LYS A 201 7.56 -16.13 -0.51
N ALA A 202 6.93 -17.13 0.10
CA ALA A 202 6.68 -17.12 1.55
C ALA A 202 7.99 -17.19 2.37
N THR A 203 9.03 -17.84 1.83
CA THR A 203 10.36 -17.91 2.45
C THR A 203 11.18 -16.63 2.17
N GLU A 204 11.05 -16.08 0.96
CA GLU A 204 11.74 -14.87 0.51
C GLU A 204 11.24 -13.62 1.23
N PHE A 205 9.92 -13.54 1.51
CA PHE A 205 9.27 -12.39 2.15
C PHE A 205 8.59 -12.77 3.49
N PRO A 206 9.36 -13.11 4.54
CA PRO A 206 8.79 -13.57 5.80
C PRO A 206 8.01 -12.48 6.55
N ARG A 207 8.25 -11.21 6.22
CA ARG A 207 7.56 -10.05 6.80
C ARG A 207 6.37 -9.56 5.98
N ALA A 208 6.02 -10.23 4.88
CA ALA A 208 4.93 -9.78 4.02
C ALA A 208 3.62 -9.58 4.80
N CYS A 209 2.96 -8.46 4.52
CA CYS A 209 1.66 -8.13 5.10
C CYS A 209 0.57 -8.88 4.34
N LYS A 210 0.00 -9.91 4.96
CA LYS A 210 -0.97 -10.83 4.34
C LYS A 210 -2.30 -10.86 5.09
N ASP A 211 -3.37 -11.15 4.34
CA ASP A 211 -4.69 -11.44 4.91
C ASP A 211 -4.75 -12.88 5.45
N GLU A 212 -5.88 -13.26 6.04
CA GLU A 212 -6.12 -14.59 6.60
C GLU A 212 -6.07 -15.70 5.54
N GLY A 213 -6.26 -15.34 4.26
CA GLY A 213 -6.12 -16.24 3.10
C GLY A 213 -4.69 -16.34 2.56
N GLY A 214 -3.72 -15.68 3.19
CA GLY A 214 -2.32 -15.66 2.76
C GLY A 214 -2.02 -14.79 1.54
N ARG A 215 -2.95 -13.91 1.14
CA ARG A 215 -2.79 -12.97 0.02
C ARG A 215 -2.25 -11.64 0.53
N LEU A 216 -1.45 -10.94 -0.27
CA LEU A 216 -0.96 -9.62 0.08
C LEU A 216 -2.10 -8.65 0.38
N ARG A 217 -1.94 -7.82 1.41
CA ARG A 217 -2.90 -6.77 1.73
C ARG A 217 -2.73 -5.56 0.83
N VAL A 218 -3.85 -4.94 0.46
CA VAL A 218 -3.89 -3.75 -0.38
C VAL A 218 -5.06 -2.85 0.03
N GLY A 219 -4.82 -1.54 0.03
CA GLY A 219 -5.86 -0.54 0.17
C GLY A 219 -6.15 0.17 -1.16
N ALA A 220 -7.27 0.86 -1.23
CA ALA A 220 -7.64 1.68 -2.36
C ALA A 220 -8.36 2.97 -1.93
N ALA A 221 -8.02 4.08 -2.58
CA ALA A 221 -8.67 5.36 -2.35
C ALA A 221 -10.02 5.45 -3.06
N VAL A 222 -10.98 6.11 -2.41
CA VAL A 222 -12.27 6.46 -2.96
C VAL A 222 -12.58 7.93 -2.66
N GLY A 223 -13.42 8.56 -3.48
CA GLY A 223 -13.89 9.92 -3.26
C GLY A 223 -15.22 9.96 -2.49
N THR A 224 -15.99 11.04 -2.70
CA THR A 224 -17.33 11.26 -2.13
C THR A 224 -18.40 11.48 -3.19
N GLY A 225 -18.07 11.23 -4.47
CA GLY A 225 -18.97 11.38 -5.60
C GLY A 225 -20.11 10.34 -5.62
N ALA A 226 -21.00 10.49 -6.58
CA ALA A 226 -22.17 9.62 -6.74
C ALA A 226 -21.78 8.14 -7.00
N ASP A 227 -20.66 7.91 -7.67
CA ASP A 227 -20.12 6.59 -8.03
C ASP A 227 -19.36 5.88 -6.90
N THR A 228 -19.20 6.53 -5.74
CA THR A 228 -18.36 6.01 -4.64
C THR A 228 -18.79 4.62 -4.18
N LEU A 229 -20.09 4.37 -4.00
CA LEU A 229 -20.56 3.07 -3.54
C LEU A 229 -20.36 1.96 -4.57
N ASP A 230 -20.49 2.27 -5.87
CA ASP A 230 -20.23 1.31 -6.95
C ASP A 230 -18.74 1.00 -7.03
N ARG A 231 -17.88 2.00 -6.86
CA ARG A 231 -16.43 1.84 -6.76
C ARG A 231 -16.04 0.96 -5.57
N VAL A 232 -16.60 1.20 -4.39
CA VAL A 232 -16.36 0.35 -3.20
C VAL A 232 -16.84 -1.09 -3.44
N ALA A 233 -18.00 -1.29 -4.11
CA ALA A 233 -18.49 -2.61 -4.45
C ALA A 233 -17.50 -3.37 -5.35
N ALA A 234 -17.03 -2.76 -6.44
CA ALA A 234 -16.06 -3.35 -7.36
C ALA A 234 -14.71 -3.65 -6.69
N LEU A 235 -14.23 -2.74 -5.84
CA LEU A 235 -12.99 -2.93 -5.06
C LEU A 235 -13.12 -4.10 -4.08
N ARG A 236 -14.29 -4.26 -3.47
CA ARG A 236 -14.57 -5.37 -2.56
C ARG A 236 -14.60 -6.71 -3.29
N GLU A 237 -15.21 -6.78 -4.47
CA GLU A 237 -15.15 -7.97 -5.34
C GLU A 237 -13.72 -8.32 -5.74
N ALA A 238 -12.89 -7.31 -6.00
CA ALA A 238 -11.46 -7.50 -6.26
C ALA A 238 -10.65 -7.94 -5.02
N GLY A 239 -11.26 -7.87 -3.81
CA GLY A 239 -10.68 -8.34 -2.56
C GLY A 239 -9.89 -7.26 -1.79
N VAL A 240 -10.20 -5.97 -1.95
CA VAL A 240 -9.57 -4.89 -1.17
C VAL A 240 -9.70 -5.14 0.33
N ASP A 241 -8.62 -4.88 1.09
CA ASP A 241 -8.61 -5.07 2.55
C ASP A 241 -9.10 -3.81 3.29
N VAL A 242 -8.83 -2.64 2.74
CA VAL A 242 -9.21 -1.35 3.34
C VAL A 242 -9.48 -0.31 2.26
N VAL A 243 -10.51 0.48 2.44
CA VAL A 243 -10.77 1.66 1.60
C VAL A 243 -10.38 2.94 2.33
N VAL A 244 -9.89 3.91 1.59
CA VAL A 244 -9.51 5.23 2.11
C VAL A 244 -10.43 6.27 1.49
N VAL A 245 -11.32 6.87 2.29
CA VAL A 245 -12.09 8.06 1.89
C VAL A 245 -11.12 9.23 1.94
N ASP A 246 -10.57 9.58 0.78
CA ASP A 246 -9.39 10.44 0.64
C ASP A 246 -9.76 11.81 0.06
N THR A 247 -9.68 12.84 0.89
CA THR A 247 -10.06 14.22 0.54
C THR A 247 -9.05 15.23 1.09
N ALA A 248 -9.06 16.45 0.54
CA ALA A 248 -8.22 17.54 1.04
C ALA A 248 -8.68 18.04 2.42
N HIS A 249 -9.98 17.90 2.75
CA HIS A 249 -10.55 18.30 4.03
C HIS A 249 -11.57 17.29 4.53
N GLY A 250 -11.12 16.39 5.42
CA GLY A 250 -11.92 15.29 5.96
C GLY A 250 -13.01 15.70 6.96
N HIS A 251 -12.97 16.90 7.52
CA HIS A 251 -13.99 17.41 8.44
C HIS A 251 -15.11 18.13 7.68
N HIS A 252 -15.72 17.44 6.74
CA HIS A 252 -16.80 17.95 5.91
C HIS A 252 -17.98 16.96 5.90
N VAL A 253 -19.21 17.46 5.84
CA VAL A 253 -20.43 16.64 5.93
C VAL A 253 -20.45 15.49 4.92
N ASN A 254 -20.04 15.74 3.66
CA ASN A 254 -20.02 14.71 2.61
C ASN A 254 -19.09 13.53 2.95
N ILE A 255 -17.97 13.81 3.64
CA ILE A 255 -17.02 12.77 4.04
C ILE A 255 -17.61 11.93 5.18
N LEU A 256 -18.17 12.59 6.20
CA LEU A 256 -18.81 11.91 7.32
C LEU A 256 -19.96 11.01 6.83
N ASP A 257 -20.78 11.53 5.91
CA ASP A 257 -21.88 10.75 5.32
C ASP A 257 -21.39 9.62 4.43
N THR A 258 -20.31 9.82 3.68
CA THR A 258 -19.71 8.75 2.89
C THR A 258 -19.20 7.62 3.78
N VAL A 259 -18.50 7.95 4.87
CA VAL A 259 -18.05 6.93 5.85
C VAL A 259 -19.24 6.17 6.41
N ARG A 260 -20.31 6.87 6.87
CA ARG A 260 -21.55 6.23 7.39
C ARG A 260 -22.20 5.31 6.36
N ARG A 261 -22.35 5.77 5.11
CA ARG A 261 -22.96 4.99 4.01
C ARG A 261 -22.14 3.73 3.68
N VAL A 262 -20.82 3.84 3.61
CA VAL A 262 -19.92 2.69 3.38
C VAL A 262 -20.04 1.69 4.53
N LYS A 263 -19.96 2.14 5.77
CA LYS A 263 -20.07 1.27 6.97
C LYS A 263 -21.47 0.67 7.15
N ALA A 264 -22.53 1.39 6.79
CA ALA A 264 -23.89 0.87 6.83
C ALA A 264 -24.09 -0.26 5.81
N ARG A 265 -23.48 -0.17 4.62
CA ARG A 265 -23.62 -1.19 3.57
C ARG A 265 -22.65 -2.37 3.76
N TRP A 266 -21.45 -2.12 4.31
CA TRP A 266 -20.39 -3.11 4.51
C TRP A 266 -19.71 -2.90 5.87
N SER A 267 -20.35 -3.35 6.94
CA SER A 267 -19.88 -3.16 8.33
C SER A 267 -18.54 -3.82 8.63
N ASP A 268 -18.19 -4.87 7.88
CA ASP A 268 -16.95 -5.64 7.99
C ASP A 268 -15.77 -4.94 7.29
N LEU A 269 -16.02 -4.10 6.28
CA LEU A 269 -14.98 -3.40 5.52
C LEU A 269 -14.30 -2.35 6.39
N GLN A 270 -12.97 -2.37 6.39
CA GLN A 270 -12.19 -1.36 7.10
C GLN A 270 -12.13 -0.05 6.31
N VAL A 271 -12.36 1.06 6.99
CA VAL A 271 -12.43 2.41 6.39
C VAL A 271 -11.45 3.34 7.08
N ILE A 272 -10.50 3.88 6.33
CA ILE A 272 -9.65 5.00 6.72
C ILE A 272 -10.30 6.26 6.16
N ALA A 273 -10.36 7.35 6.93
CA ALA A 273 -10.91 8.62 6.45
C ALA A 273 -9.96 9.80 6.76
N GLY A 274 -9.91 10.77 5.86
CA GLY A 274 -9.08 11.98 6.01
C GLY A 274 -9.12 12.86 4.74
N ASN A 275 -8.28 13.95 4.71
CA ASN A 275 -7.30 14.29 5.73
C ASN A 275 -7.85 15.27 6.76
N ILE A 276 -7.37 15.16 7.96
CA ILE A 276 -7.74 16.02 9.07
C ILE A 276 -6.50 16.60 9.77
N ALA A 277 -6.68 17.58 10.63
CA ALA A 277 -5.60 18.17 11.43
C ALA A 277 -6.03 18.56 12.86
N THR A 278 -7.28 18.33 13.26
CA THR A 278 -7.84 18.80 14.53
C THR A 278 -8.52 17.70 15.34
N ALA A 279 -8.60 17.91 16.66
CA ALA A 279 -9.26 17.02 17.59
C ALA A 279 -10.76 16.81 17.27
N ASP A 280 -11.47 17.89 16.89
CA ASP A 280 -12.90 17.81 16.56
C ASP A 280 -13.15 16.99 15.30
N ALA A 281 -12.29 17.14 14.28
CA ALA A 281 -12.36 16.35 13.08
C ALA A 281 -12.12 14.86 13.36
N ALA A 282 -11.17 14.53 14.25
CA ALA A 282 -10.89 13.17 14.66
C ALA A 282 -12.10 12.52 15.34
N ARG A 283 -12.74 13.22 16.29
CA ARG A 283 -13.97 12.77 16.95
C ARG A 283 -15.11 12.56 15.95
N ALA A 284 -15.33 13.53 15.05
CA ALA A 284 -16.39 13.44 14.05
C ALA A 284 -16.23 12.24 13.12
N LEU A 285 -15.00 11.92 12.68
CA LEU A 285 -14.73 10.72 11.86
C LEU A 285 -14.89 9.42 12.66
N ALA A 286 -14.48 9.41 13.93
CA ALA A 286 -14.68 8.29 14.84
C ALA A 286 -16.18 7.99 15.01
N ASP A 287 -17.00 9.02 15.27
CA ASP A 287 -18.46 8.92 15.42
C ASP A 287 -19.15 8.51 14.10
N ALA A 288 -18.57 8.86 12.96
CA ALA A 288 -19.05 8.41 11.65
C ALA A 288 -18.74 6.93 11.37
N GLY A 289 -17.89 6.28 12.18
CA GLY A 289 -17.54 4.86 12.08
C GLY A 289 -16.23 4.58 11.33
N ALA A 290 -15.35 5.55 11.17
CA ALA A 290 -14.02 5.31 10.61
C ALA A 290 -13.21 4.34 11.49
N ASP A 291 -12.49 3.41 10.85
CA ASP A 291 -11.64 2.42 11.54
C ASP A 291 -10.20 2.91 11.72
N SER A 292 -9.84 4.02 11.08
CA SER A 292 -8.59 4.77 11.24
C SER A 292 -8.76 6.16 10.65
N VAL A 293 -7.96 7.13 11.11
CA VAL A 293 -7.96 8.49 10.58
C VAL A 293 -6.62 8.86 9.96
N LYS A 294 -6.64 9.71 8.94
CA LYS A 294 -5.44 10.15 8.22
C LYS A 294 -5.24 11.65 8.42
N VAL A 295 -4.05 12.00 8.97
CA VAL A 295 -3.72 13.35 9.47
C VAL A 295 -2.69 14.01 8.57
N GLY A 296 -3.03 15.19 8.05
CA GLY A 296 -2.10 16.00 7.26
C GLY A 296 -2.82 16.96 6.32
N ILE A 297 -2.85 18.26 6.65
CA ILE A 297 -3.35 19.34 5.81
C ILE A 297 -2.17 20.19 5.37
N GLY A 298 -1.74 20.00 4.11
CA GLY A 298 -0.68 20.77 3.47
C GLY A 298 0.77 20.44 3.82
N PRO A 299 1.16 19.30 4.44
CA PRO A 299 2.58 19.01 4.72
C PRO A 299 3.34 18.41 3.54
N GLY A 300 2.67 17.98 2.48
CA GLY A 300 3.29 17.34 1.32
C GLY A 300 4.20 18.30 0.53
N SER A 301 5.30 17.78 -0.02
CA SER A 301 6.30 18.60 -0.74
C SER A 301 5.80 19.28 -2.02
N ILE A 302 4.71 18.75 -2.59
CA ILE A 302 4.05 19.29 -3.80
C ILE A 302 2.69 19.92 -3.51
N CYS A 303 2.32 20.05 -2.23
CA CYS A 303 1.08 20.64 -1.80
C CYS A 303 1.23 22.16 -1.58
N THR A 304 0.31 22.95 -2.13
CA THR A 304 0.31 24.40 -1.98
C THR A 304 -0.92 24.91 -1.21
N THR A 305 -1.73 24.05 -0.61
CA THR A 305 -2.94 24.41 0.16
C THR A 305 -2.66 25.49 1.21
N ARG A 306 -1.58 25.37 1.96
CA ARG A 306 -1.21 26.36 3.00
C ARG A 306 -0.90 27.74 2.44
N ILE A 307 -0.45 27.84 1.20
CA ILE A 307 -0.12 29.10 0.53
C ILE A 307 -1.36 29.63 -0.21
N VAL A 308 -2.04 28.78 -0.97
CA VAL A 308 -3.18 29.16 -1.82
C VAL A 308 -4.43 29.44 -1.00
N ALA A 309 -4.75 28.54 -0.06
CA ALA A 309 -5.94 28.66 0.79
C ALA A 309 -5.64 29.28 2.16
N GLY A 310 -4.37 29.37 2.58
CA GLY A 310 -3.98 29.85 3.91
C GLY A 310 -4.38 28.91 5.05
N VAL A 311 -4.68 27.64 4.76
CA VAL A 311 -5.20 26.66 5.72
C VAL A 311 -4.23 25.51 5.92
N GLY A 312 -4.02 25.12 7.17
CA GLY A 312 -3.18 23.97 7.54
C GLY A 312 -2.73 24.04 9.00
N VAL A 313 -2.17 22.91 9.46
CA VAL A 313 -1.54 22.78 10.78
C VAL A 313 -0.19 22.11 10.60
N PRO A 314 0.92 22.60 11.18
CA PRO A 314 2.20 21.94 11.22
C PRO A 314 2.08 20.50 11.74
N GLN A 315 2.81 19.57 11.12
CA GLN A 315 2.46 18.15 11.15
C GLN A 315 2.60 17.49 12.54
N ILE A 316 3.63 17.85 13.31
CA ILE A 316 3.82 17.30 14.67
C ILE A 316 2.65 17.70 15.57
N SER A 317 2.26 18.99 15.58
CA SER A 317 1.11 19.45 16.35
C SER A 317 -0.20 18.82 15.88
N ALA A 318 -0.42 18.69 14.56
CA ALA A 318 -1.61 18.04 14.03
C ALA A 318 -1.73 16.57 14.48
N VAL A 319 -0.64 15.81 14.42
CA VAL A 319 -0.60 14.42 14.86
C VAL A 319 -0.83 14.30 16.36
N SER A 320 -0.17 15.13 17.18
CA SER A 320 -0.34 15.14 18.65
C SER A 320 -1.77 15.45 19.06
N MET A 321 -2.36 16.51 18.48
CA MET A 321 -3.74 16.92 18.75
C MET A 321 -4.77 15.82 18.45
N VAL A 322 -4.59 15.12 17.32
CA VAL A 322 -5.45 13.99 16.93
C VAL A 322 -5.21 12.78 17.83
N ALA A 323 -3.95 12.49 18.17
CA ALA A 323 -3.60 11.40 19.08
C ALA A 323 -4.24 11.56 20.45
N ASP A 324 -4.20 12.77 21.02
CA ASP A 324 -4.83 13.09 22.31
C ASP A 324 -6.35 12.93 22.24
N ALA A 325 -6.98 13.37 21.15
CA ALA A 325 -8.42 13.24 20.93
C ALA A 325 -8.89 11.77 20.86
N LEU A 326 -8.04 10.89 20.35
CA LEU A 326 -8.33 9.46 20.17
C LEU A 326 -7.73 8.55 21.26
N ALA A 327 -7.06 9.11 22.27
CA ALA A 327 -6.32 8.35 23.29
C ALA A 327 -7.16 7.31 24.04
N LYS A 328 -8.48 7.53 24.13
CA LYS A 328 -9.44 6.62 24.79
C LYS A 328 -10.21 5.73 23.83
N THR A 329 -9.79 5.69 22.57
CA THR A 329 -10.41 4.87 21.53
C THR A 329 -9.43 3.81 21.03
N ASP A 330 -9.94 2.85 20.27
CA ASP A 330 -9.15 1.84 19.56
C ASP A 330 -8.84 2.25 18.10
N ILE A 331 -9.04 3.55 17.77
CA ILE A 331 -8.88 4.07 16.41
C ILE A 331 -7.44 4.51 16.19
N PRO A 332 -6.66 3.83 15.32
CA PRO A 332 -5.31 4.25 14.94
C PRO A 332 -5.34 5.54 14.12
N LEU A 333 -4.21 6.23 14.08
CA LEU A 333 -4.01 7.38 13.20
C LEU A 333 -2.77 7.22 12.32
N ILE A 334 -2.84 7.78 11.11
CA ILE A 334 -1.79 7.76 10.10
C ILE A 334 -1.31 9.20 9.91
N SER A 335 0.01 9.44 10.04
CA SER A 335 0.63 10.72 9.68
C SER A 335 0.92 10.74 8.18
N ASP A 336 0.24 11.62 7.43
CA ASP A 336 0.33 11.70 5.97
C ASP A 336 1.04 12.98 5.52
N GLY A 337 2.18 12.81 4.87
CA GLY A 337 2.97 13.88 4.27
C GLY A 337 4.08 14.45 5.14
N GLY A 338 5.02 15.15 4.51
CA GLY A 338 6.14 15.82 5.15
C GLY A 338 7.33 14.93 5.52
N ILE A 339 7.28 13.63 5.27
CA ILE A 339 8.37 12.67 5.55
C ILE A 339 9.46 12.79 4.49
N ARG A 340 10.66 13.18 4.90
CA ARG A 340 11.86 13.32 4.07
C ARG A 340 12.96 12.35 4.49
N PHE A 341 13.03 12.04 5.79
CA PHE A 341 14.05 11.18 6.41
C PHE A 341 13.40 10.17 7.35
N SER A 342 14.13 9.11 7.68
CA SER A 342 13.67 8.12 8.68
C SER A 342 13.44 8.73 10.06
N GLY A 343 14.17 9.79 10.42
CA GLY A 343 13.96 10.53 11.65
C GLY A 343 12.59 11.19 11.74
N ASP A 344 12.00 11.64 10.60
CA ASP A 344 10.65 12.20 10.57
C ASP A 344 9.61 11.13 10.91
N ILE A 345 9.83 9.87 10.48
CA ILE A 345 8.97 8.73 10.83
C ILE A 345 8.98 8.51 12.36
N ALA A 346 10.17 8.51 12.97
CA ALA A 346 10.29 8.34 14.41
C ALA A 346 9.58 9.47 15.17
N LYS A 347 9.74 10.72 14.72
CA LYS A 347 9.07 11.89 15.30
C LYS A 347 7.53 11.82 15.13
N ALA A 348 7.04 11.41 13.95
CA ALA A 348 5.61 11.24 13.72
C ALA A 348 5.00 10.19 14.65
N ILE A 349 5.67 9.05 14.81
CA ILE A 349 5.24 7.97 15.71
C ILE A 349 5.28 8.44 17.17
N ALA A 350 6.36 9.09 17.60
CA ALA A 350 6.47 9.62 18.95
C ALA A 350 5.43 10.72 19.25
N ALA A 351 4.98 11.46 18.24
CA ALA A 351 3.86 12.40 18.36
C ALA A 351 2.48 11.71 18.44
N GLY A 352 2.42 10.38 18.30
CA GLY A 352 1.21 9.58 18.48
C GLY A 352 0.74 8.81 17.26
N ALA A 353 1.37 8.93 16.08
CA ALA A 353 0.98 8.18 14.90
C ALA A 353 1.27 6.67 15.06
N HIS A 354 0.41 5.84 14.48
CA HIS A 354 0.62 4.39 14.39
C HIS A 354 1.40 4.03 13.12
N CYS A 355 1.13 4.76 12.05
CA CYS A 355 1.74 4.57 10.73
C CYS A 355 2.04 5.92 10.08
N VAL A 356 2.87 5.91 9.04
CA VAL A 356 3.12 7.07 8.19
C VAL A 356 2.79 6.75 6.73
N MET A 357 2.23 7.72 6.01
CA MET A 357 2.01 7.64 4.57
C MET A 357 3.05 8.48 3.84
N ILE A 358 3.64 7.90 2.79
CA ILE A 358 4.78 8.46 2.07
C ILE A 358 4.45 8.60 0.58
N GLY A 359 4.63 9.81 0.04
CA GLY A 359 4.51 10.13 -1.39
C GLY A 359 5.86 10.29 -2.07
N SER A 360 6.55 11.40 -1.85
CA SER A 360 7.74 11.83 -2.61
C SER A 360 8.91 10.84 -2.62
N LEU A 361 9.18 10.18 -1.48
CA LEU A 361 10.26 9.20 -1.39
C LEU A 361 9.98 7.97 -2.25
N PHE A 362 8.72 7.56 -2.37
CA PHE A 362 8.31 6.42 -3.17
C PHE A 362 8.04 6.77 -4.65
N ALA A 363 7.65 8.01 -4.97
CA ALA A 363 7.45 8.46 -6.33
C ALA A 363 8.72 8.28 -7.20
N GLY A 364 9.91 8.45 -6.63
CA GLY A 364 11.20 8.28 -7.33
C GLY A 364 11.65 6.82 -7.51
N THR A 365 10.83 5.82 -7.20
CA THR A 365 11.24 4.41 -7.25
C THR A 365 10.89 3.72 -8.57
N LEU A 366 11.56 2.60 -8.84
CA LEU A 366 11.33 1.78 -10.02
C LEU A 366 9.88 1.26 -10.09
N GLU A 367 9.27 0.99 -8.94
CA GLU A 367 7.95 0.37 -8.80
C GLU A 367 6.80 1.37 -8.90
N SER A 368 7.06 2.68 -8.72
CA SER A 368 6.03 3.71 -8.90
C SER A 368 5.62 3.84 -10.38
N PRO A 369 4.41 4.35 -10.69
CA PRO A 369 3.98 4.62 -12.05
C PRO A 369 4.89 5.59 -12.81
N GLY A 370 4.79 5.57 -14.13
CA GLY A 370 5.58 6.43 -15.02
C GLY A 370 6.98 5.90 -15.33
N GLU A 371 7.59 6.46 -16.36
CA GLU A 371 8.93 6.09 -16.86
C GLU A 371 10.02 6.92 -16.18
N VAL A 372 11.25 6.44 -16.28
CA VAL A 372 12.44 7.19 -15.85
C VAL A 372 12.83 8.18 -16.97
N GLU A 373 12.88 9.45 -16.63
CA GLU A 373 13.23 10.54 -17.54
C GLU A 373 14.68 11.00 -17.31
N LEU A 374 15.42 11.22 -18.40
CA LEU A 374 16.74 11.83 -18.34
C LEU A 374 16.63 13.35 -18.46
N TYR A 375 17.15 14.07 -17.48
CA TYR A 375 17.18 15.53 -17.51
C TYR A 375 18.49 16.05 -16.92
N GLN A 376 19.20 16.89 -17.68
CA GLN A 376 20.50 17.46 -17.29
C GLN A 376 21.51 16.41 -16.80
N GLY A 377 21.55 15.23 -17.43
CA GLY A 377 22.49 14.15 -17.09
C GLY A 377 22.11 13.30 -15.87
N ALA A 378 20.96 13.55 -15.24
CA ALA A 378 20.45 12.78 -14.11
C ALA A 378 19.09 12.15 -14.42
N SER A 379 18.78 11.04 -13.73
CA SER A 379 17.53 10.32 -13.89
C SER A 379 16.48 10.79 -12.89
N TYR A 380 15.28 11.02 -13.37
CA TYR A 380 14.13 11.52 -12.61
C TYR A 380 12.87 10.70 -12.90
N LYS A 381 11.86 10.84 -12.03
CA LYS A 381 10.49 10.41 -12.28
C LYS A 381 9.54 11.57 -12.06
N SER A 382 8.45 11.60 -12.82
CA SER A 382 7.38 12.56 -12.65
C SER A 382 6.74 12.39 -11.26
N TYR A 383 6.44 13.50 -10.59
CA TYR A 383 5.72 13.53 -9.33
C TYR A 383 4.82 14.75 -9.28
N ARG A 384 3.53 14.55 -9.08
CA ARG A 384 2.54 15.64 -9.04
C ARG A 384 1.62 15.57 -7.84
N GLY A 385 1.19 16.75 -7.39
CA GLY A 385 0.13 16.87 -6.39
C GLY A 385 -1.23 16.48 -6.96
N MET A 386 -2.06 15.85 -6.15
CA MET A 386 -3.44 15.52 -6.55
C MET A 386 -4.28 16.79 -6.77
N GLY A 387 -3.87 17.95 -6.21
CA GLY A 387 -4.44 19.27 -6.48
C GLY A 387 -3.76 20.05 -7.60
N SER A 388 -2.88 19.44 -8.40
CA SER A 388 -2.32 20.08 -9.59
C SER A 388 -3.33 20.14 -10.74
N LEU A 389 -3.16 21.08 -11.65
CA LEU A 389 -4.06 21.23 -12.82
C LEU A 389 -4.16 19.94 -13.63
N GLY A 390 -3.04 19.29 -13.93
CA GLY A 390 -3.03 18.05 -14.70
C GLY A 390 -3.74 16.91 -13.98
N ALA A 391 -3.56 16.78 -12.66
CA ALA A 391 -4.24 15.72 -11.90
C ALA A 391 -5.74 15.95 -11.78
N MET A 392 -6.19 17.20 -11.64
CA MET A 392 -7.63 17.54 -11.54
C MET A 392 -8.33 17.48 -12.89
N ALA A 393 -7.64 17.83 -13.98
CA ALA A 393 -8.21 17.94 -15.32
C ALA A 393 -8.43 16.60 -16.04
N GLU A 394 -7.88 15.50 -15.54
CA GLU A 394 -8.07 14.19 -16.15
C GLU A 394 -9.53 13.73 -16.06
N ARG A 395 -9.96 12.89 -17.01
CA ARG A 395 -11.34 12.34 -17.06
C ARG A 395 -11.80 11.69 -15.75
N HIS A 396 -10.89 11.05 -15.05
CA HIS A 396 -11.11 10.44 -13.73
C HIS A 396 -10.24 11.12 -12.68
N GLY A 397 -10.04 12.44 -12.84
CA GLY A 397 -9.12 13.22 -12.04
C GLY A 397 -9.58 13.44 -10.60
N SER A 398 -8.80 14.24 -9.89
CA SER A 398 -8.92 14.46 -8.45
C SER A 398 -9.65 15.75 -8.07
N ALA A 399 -10.38 16.38 -8.99
CA ALA A 399 -11.09 17.65 -8.72
C ALA A 399 -12.09 17.53 -7.56
N ASP A 400 -12.78 16.39 -7.42
CA ASP A 400 -13.70 16.08 -6.31
C ASP A 400 -12.99 16.05 -4.94
N ARG A 401 -11.70 15.69 -4.87
CA ARG A 401 -10.88 15.73 -3.66
C ARG A 401 -10.79 17.16 -3.09
N TYR A 402 -10.84 18.17 -3.96
CA TYR A 402 -10.74 19.59 -3.65
C TYR A 402 -12.08 20.32 -3.76
N PHE A 403 -13.20 19.59 -3.84
CA PHE A 403 -14.56 20.15 -4.01
C PHE A 403 -14.72 21.03 -5.26
N GLN A 404 -14.02 20.69 -6.34
CA GLN A 404 -14.00 21.43 -7.60
C GLN A 404 -14.53 20.61 -8.80
N ASP A 405 -15.24 19.52 -8.56
CA ASP A 405 -15.82 18.61 -9.55
C ASP A 405 -16.90 19.24 -10.45
N GLY A 406 -17.44 20.39 -10.07
CA GLY A 406 -18.39 21.17 -10.88
C GLY A 406 -17.75 22.14 -11.88
N ALA A 407 -16.43 22.31 -11.89
CA ALA A 407 -15.75 23.22 -12.81
C ALA A 407 -15.66 22.60 -14.21
N SER A 408 -16.43 23.16 -15.16
CA SER A 408 -16.48 22.68 -16.56
C SER A 408 -15.31 23.15 -17.44
N GLU A 409 -14.51 24.08 -16.97
CA GLU A 409 -13.40 24.69 -17.70
C GLU A 409 -12.11 24.67 -16.86
N LEU A 410 -11.01 24.29 -17.46
CA LEU A 410 -9.67 24.24 -16.82
C LEU A 410 -9.27 25.57 -16.15
N GLU A 411 -9.64 26.69 -16.77
CA GLU A 411 -9.34 28.05 -16.27
C GLU A 411 -10.07 28.40 -14.96
N LYS A 412 -11.10 27.63 -14.59
CA LYS A 412 -11.86 27.85 -13.35
C LYS A 412 -11.34 26.99 -12.17
N LEU A 413 -10.43 26.04 -12.42
CA LEU A 413 -9.80 25.26 -11.38
C LEU A 413 -8.79 26.11 -10.61
N VAL A 414 -8.80 26.00 -9.29
CA VAL A 414 -7.81 26.63 -8.40
C VAL A 414 -6.86 25.52 -7.90
N PRO A 415 -5.64 25.44 -8.44
CA PRO A 415 -4.73 24.38 -8.05
C PRO A 415 -4.18 24.58 -6.63
N GLU A 416 -4.20 23.51 -5.86
CA GLU A 416 -3.60 23.41 -4.52
C GLU A 416 -2.40 22.45 -4.51
N GLY A 417 -1.77 22.26 -5.64
CA GLY A 417 -0.59 21.42 -5.82
C GLY A 417 0.15 21.76 -7.10
N VAL A 418 1.39 21.34 -7.17
CA VAL A 418 2.26 21.53 -8.33
C VAL A 418 2.62 20.20 -8.99
N GLU A 419 3.07 20.29 -10.25
CA GLU A 419 3.67 19.20 -11.01
C GLU A 419 5.18 19.38 -11.05
N GLY A 420 5.91 18.31 -10.83
CA GLY A 420 7.36 18.36 -10.79
C GLY A 420 7.98 16.99 -11.04
N ARG A 421 9.23 16.87 -10.72
CA ARG A 421 9.99 15.63 -10.81
C ARG A 421 10.79 15.38 -9.54
N VAL A 422 11.01 14.12 -9.22
CA VAL A 422 11.88 13.69 -8.12
C VAL A 422 13.02 12.86 -8.65
N PRO A 423 14.21 12.91 -8.04
CA PRO A 423 15.33 12.06 -8.43
C PRO A 423 14.94 10.57 -8.41
N TYR A 424 15.36 9.85 -9.45
CA TYR A 424 15.22 8.39 -9.45
C TYR A 424 16.12 7.77 -8.38
N LYS A 425 15.57 6.86 -7.56
CA LYS A 425 16.21 6.32 -6.36
C LYS A 425 16.43 4.80 -6.40
N GLY A 426 16.22 4.15 -7.56
CA GLY A 426 16.28 2.70 -7.65
C GLY A 426 15.04 2.00 -7.11
N THR A 427 15.19 0.85 -6.48
CA THR A 427 14.06 0.04 -6.00
C THR A 427 13.49 0.57 -4.69
N VAL A 428 12.17 0.44 -4.50
CA VAL A 428 11.50 0.82 -3.24
C VAL A 428 11.99 0.00 -2.05
N VAL A 429 12.42 -1.24 -2.28
CA VAL A 429 12.98 -2.13 -1.24
C VAL A 429 14.16 -1.46 -0.53
N GLN A 430 15.09 -0.87 -1.30
CA GLN A 430 16.24 -0.16 -0.73
C GLN A 430 15.82 1.03 0.13
N ILE A 431 14.83 1.79 -0.32
CA ILE A 431 14.29 2.94 0.44
C ILE A 431 13.64 2.45 1.74
N ILE A 432 12.79 1.41 1.68
CA ILE A 432 12.14 0.84 2.86
C ILE A 432 13.16 0.33 3.87
N GLN A 433 14.23 -0.34 3.42
CA GLN A 433 15.31 -0.82 4.30
C GLN A 433 16.02 0.33 5.05
N GLN A 434 16.30 1.43 4.36
CA GLN A 434 16.90 2.62 4.99
C GLN A 434 15.94 3.28 5.98
N LEU A 435 14.67 3.43 5.62
CA LEU A 435 13.64 4.02 6.50
C LEU A 435 13.41 3.16 7.75
N ALA A 436 13.25 1.85 7.57
CA ALA A 436 13.06 0.91 8.68
C ALA A 436 14.31 0.81 9.57
N GLY A 437 15.51 0.85 8.96
CA GLY A 437 16.78 0.87 9.69
C GLY A 437 16.93 2.11 10.57
N GLY A 438 16.65 3.30 10.02
CA GLY A 438 16.70 4.55 10.77
C GLY A 438 15.63 4.62 11.88
N LEU A 439 14.43 4.09 11.64
CA LEU A 439 13.40 3.98 12.69
C LEU A 439 13.86 3.07 13.84
N ARG A 440 14.46 1.91 13.52
CA ARG A 440 15.04 1.02 14.56
C ARG A 440 16.16 1.70 15.34
N ALA A 441 17.02 2.49 14.67
CA ALA A 441 18.04 3.27 15.35
C ALA A 441 17.43 4.25 16.35
N ALA A 442 16.39 4.99 15.96
CA ALA A 442 15.68 5.90 16.87
C ALA A 442 15.06 5.15 18.05
N MET A 443 14.47 3.96 17.82
CA MET A 443 13.95 3.12 18.90
C MET A 443 15.05 2.64 19.85
N GLY A 444 16.22 2.30 19.34
CA GLY A 444 17.40 2.00 20.16
C GLY A 444 17.81 3.17 21.04
N TYR A 445 17.89 4.38 20.49
CA TYR A 445 18.23 5.58 21.26
C TYR A 445 17.20 5.97 22.32
N THR A 446 15.93 5.67 22.09
CA THR A 446 14.84 6.03 23.00
C THR A 446 14.41 4.90 23.96
N GLY A 447 15.06 3.73 23.87
CA GLY A 447 14.71 2.56 24.69
C GLY A 447 13.34 1.96 24.36
N SER A 448 12.84 2.15 23.13
CA SER A 448 11.52 1.71 22.70
C SER A 448 11.60 0.32 22.05
N ARG A 449 10.97 -0.69 22.63
CA ARG A 449 11.00 -2.08 22.14
C ARG A 449 10.06 -2.31 20.94
N ASN A 450 8.99 -1.54 20.87
CA ASN A 450 7.93 -1.65 19.87
C ASN A 450 7.36 -0.26 19.55
N ILE A 451 6.46 -0.20 18.56
CA ILE A 451 5.82 1.06 18.14
C ILE A 451 4.99 1.69 19.27
N THR A 452 4.36 0.91 20.13
CA THR A 452 3.60 1.44 21.27
C THR A 452 4.52 2.16 22.25
N ASP A 453 5.67 1.57 22.58
CA ASP A 453 6.68 2.23 23.42
C ASP A 453 7.14 3.56 22.79
N LEU A 454 7.46 3.57 21.49
CA LEU A 454 7.89 4.78 20.78
C LEU A 454 6.80 5.86 20.74
N ARG A 455 5.51 5.49 20.73
CA ARG A 455 4.39 6.42 20.78
C ARG A 455 4.16 7.06 22.15
N THR A 456 4.59 6.42 23.22
CA THR A 456 4.15 6.77 24.60
C THR A 456 5.27 7.18 25.54
N ARG A 457 6.52 6.81 25.26
CA ARG A 457 7.67 7.03 26.19
C ARG A 457 8.54 8.23 25.86
N PRO A 458 8.95 8.44 24.57
CA PRO A 458 9.89 9.49 24.25
C PRO A 458 9.35 10.88 24.55
N THR A 459 10.26 11.78 24.90
CA THR A 459 9.98 13.20 25.04
C THR A 459 10.65 13.97 23.91
N PHE A 460 10.08 15.11 23.57
CA PHE A 460 10.62 16.02 22.58
C PHE A 460 11.36 17.17 23.25
N VAL A 461 12.39 17.66 22.59
CA VAL A 461 12.96 18.96 22.81
C VAL A 461 12.68 19.83 21.59
N ARG A 462 12.26 21.07 21.82
CA ARG A 462 12.12 22.06 20.75
C ARG A 462 13.49 22.63 20.42
N ILE A 463 13.78 22.80 19.14
CA ILE A 463 15.06 23.34 18.64
C ILE A 463 14.83 24.63 17.86
N THR A 464 15.89 25.42 17.72
CA THR A 464 15.89 26.65 16.91
C THR A 464 16.38 26.35 15.48
N ASN A 465 16.28 27.33 14.58
CA ASN A 465 16.89 27.25 13.24
C ASN A 465 18.39 27.00 13.30
N ALA A 466 19.08 27.42 14.35
CA ALA A 466 20.50 27.09 14.56
C ALA A 466 20.68 25.59 14.85
N GLY A 467 19.81 25.01 15.70
CA GLY A 467 19.81 23.57 15.98
C GLY A 467 19.43 22.72 14.76
N VAL A 468 18.55 23.22 13.86
CA VAL A 468 18.28 22.55 12.57
C VAL A 468 19.55 22.49 11.72
N ARG A 469 20.28 23.61 11.60
CA ARG A 469 21.55 23.65 10.84
C ARG A 469 22.62 22.75 11.45
N GLU A 470 22.74 22.73 12.79
CA GLU A 470 23.61 21.81 13.49
C GLU A 470 23.27 20.33 13.25
N SER A 471 22.00 20.01 13.06
CA SER A 471 21.53 18.65 12.79
C SER A 471 21.90 18.13 11.39
N HIS A 472 22.14 19.02 10.44
CA HIS A 472 22.62 18.67 9.10
C HIS A 472 24.15 18.64 9.03
N VAL A 473 24.68 17.91 8.05
CA VAL A 473 26.11 17.91 7.77
C VAL A 473 26.58 19.35 7.50
N HIS A 474 27.59 19.83 8.24
CA HIS A 474 28.15 21.15 8.12
C HIS A 474 29.69 21.10 8.26
N ASP A 475 30.36 22.11 7.75
CA ASP A 475 31.82 22.29 7.80
C ASP A 475 32.66 21.15 7.16
N VAL A 476 32.04 20.33 6.29
CA VAL A 476 32.70 19.27 5.52
C VAL A 476 32.17 19.22 4.10
N SER A 477 33.03 18.82 3.16
CA SER A 477 32.58 18.48 1.80
C SER A 477 32.28 16.99 1.72
N ILE A 478 31.03 16.62 1.31
CA ILE A 478 30.67 15.22 1.16
C ILE A 478 31.39 14.65 -0.07
N THR A 479 32.27 13.69 0.16
CA THR A 479 33.01 12.99 -0.91
C THR A 479 32.33 11.69 -1.33
N LYS A 480 31.45 11.12 -0.47
CA LYS A 480 30.65 9.93 -0.75
C LYS A 480 29.29 10.10 -0.09
N GLU A 481 28.24 10.13 -0.92
CA GLU A 481 26.87 10.24 -0.43
C GLU A 481 26.44 9.01 0.40
N ALA A 482 25.71 9.25 1.49
CA ALA A 482 25.04 8.20 2.23
C ALA A 482 23.68 7.87 1.56
N PRO A 483 23.26 6.60 1.51
CA PRO A 483 22.04 6.20 0.82
C PRO A 483 20.76 6.80 1.47
N ASN A 484 20.83 7.21 2.73
CA ASN A 484 19.72 7.72 3.53
C ASN A 484 19.85 9.22 3.87
N TYR A 485 20.88 9.91 3.37
CA TYR A 485 21.08 11.34 3.57
C TYR A 485 21.48 12.02 2.27
N ARG A 486 20.73 13.05 1.88
CA ARG A 486 21.05 13.96 0.78
C ARG A 486 20.83 15.38 1.24
N VAL A 487 21.76 16.26 0.90
CA VAL A 487 21.55 17.70 1.03
C VAL A 487 20.59 18.11 -0.07
N SER A 488 19.44 18.69 0.28
CA SER A 488 18.41 19.19 -0.66
C SER A 488 18.81 20.56 -1.19
#